data_70f82f2ae1fa1fb7e3506cfd79e6cf6d
#
_entry.id   70f82f2ae1fa1fb7e3506cfd79e6cf6d
#
_cell.length_a   1.000
_cell.length_b   1.000
_cell.length_c   1.000
_cell.angle_alpha   90.00
_cell.angle_beta   90.00
_cell.angle_gamma   90.00
#
_symmetry.space_group_name_H-M   'P 1'
#
loop_
_entity.id
_entity.type
_entity.pdbx_description
1 polymer ?
#
loop_
_entity_poly.entity_id
_entity_poly.type
_entity_poly.pdbx_seq_one_letter_code
_entity_poly.pdbx_strand_id
1 'polypeptide(L)'
;EIDEGSEARYIYLKPDNWLEIAKWIQSEPSLLFNSLQCQMGIDMGEDILESRYNFHSMEHDHYLEIRIRVSRSDAKIPSVEQVWRIADWFERETYDMLGIEYTGHRDLRRILLPDDWEGWPLRKDYQEQETYHGIVVPKIKEGWD
;
A
#
# COMPACT_ATOMS: atom_id res chain seq x y z
N GLU A 1 -5.42 8.50 15.86
CA GLU A 1 -4.66 8.16 17.10
C GLU A 1 -3.18 8.36 16.82
N ILE A 2 -2.48 8.93 17.79
CA ILE A 2 -1.03 9.10 17.76
C ILE A 2 -0.47 8.08 18.76
N ASP A 3 0.40 7.19 18.29
CA ASP A 3 1.11 6.26 19.17
C ASP A 3 2.40 6.93 19.64
N GLU A 4 2.45 7.32 20.91
CA GLU A 4 3.62 7.96 21.53
C GLU A 4 4.67 6.95 22.01
N GLY A 5 4.41 5.64 21.88
CA GLY A 5 5.26 4.56 22.42
C GLY A 5 6.35 4.04 21.49
N SER A 6 6.34 4.38 20.21
CA SER A 6 7.35 3.97 19.23
C SER A 6 8.26 5.14 18.85
N GLU A 7 9.55 4.87 18.56
CA GLU A 7 10.50 5.88 18.06
C GLU A 7 10.04 6.52 16.72
N ALA A 8 9.15 5.87 15.98
CA ALA A 8 8.54 6.37 14.76
C ALA A 8 7.11 6.86 15.02
N ARG A 9 6.90 8.17 14.92
CA ARG A 9 5.57 8.78 15.02
C ARG A 9 4.77 8.51 13.74
N TYR A 10 3.58 7.92 13.88
CA TYR A 10 2.66 7.69 12.77
C TYR A 10 1.24 8.09 13.13
N ILE A 11 0.44 8.31 12.11
CA ILE A 11 -0.97 8.70 12.24
C ILE A 11 -1.84 7.66 11.55
N TYR A 12 -2.86 7.14 12.26
CA TYR A 12 -3.90 6.35 11.63
C TYR A 12 -4.99 7.25 11.04
N LEU A 13 -5.30 7.03 9.76
CA LEU A 13 -6.40 7.69 9.07
C LEU A 13 -7.43 6.68 8.58
N LYS A 14 -8.67 7.15 8.44
CA LYS A 14 -9.72 6.41 7.75
C LYS A 14 -9.60 6.64 6.24
N PRO A 15 -9.91 5.63 5.42
CA PRO A 15 -9.80 5.76 3.96
C PRO A 15 -10.66 6.87 3.37
N ASP A 16 -11.87 7.11 3.92
CA ASP A 16 -12.86 8.04 3.34
C ASP A 16 -12.34 9.47 3.14
N ASN A 17 -11.52 9.96 4.06
CA ASN A 17 -10.99 11.33 4.02
C ASN A 17 -9.57 11.41 3.47
N TRP A 18 -9.02 10.27 3.02
CA TRP A 18 -7.60 10.19 2.69
C TRP A 18 -7.18 11.14 1.57
N LEU A 19 -7.91 11.17 0.47
CA LEU A 19 -7.57 12.02 -0.68
C LEU A 19 -7.58 13.52 -0.34
N GLU A 20 -8.54 13.97 0.48
CA GLU A 20 -8.62 15.38 0.89
C GLU A 20 -7.45 15.74 1.81
N ILE A 21 -7.16 14.88 2.78
CA ILE A 21 -6.02 15.06 3.69
C ILE A 21 -4.70 15.05 2.89
N ALA A 22 -4.56 14.16 1.92
CA ALA A 22 -3.39 14.08 1.05
C ALA A 22 -3.12 15.38 0.30
N LYS A 23 -4.15 15.95 -0.30
CA LYS A 23 -4.06 17.27 -0.97
C LYS A 23 -3.70 18.38 0.02
N TRP A 24 -4.27 18.34 1.20
CA TRP A 24 -4.01 19.35 2.21
C TRP A 24 -2.57 19.28 2.74
N ILE A 25 -2.07 18.12 3.14
CA ILE A 25 -0.69 17.97 3.65
C ILE A 25 0.37 18.32 2.60
N GLN A 26 0.06 18.12 1.32
CA GLN A 26 0.96 18.48 0.23
C GLN A 26 1.02 20.00 -0.01
N SER A 27 -0.12 20.71 0.12
CA SER A 27 -0.25 22.11 -0.26
C SER A 27 -0.15 23.09 0.91
N GLU A 28 -0.37 22.65 2.16
CA GLU A 28 -0.32 23.49 3.35
C GLU A 28 1.10 24.02 3.58
N PRO A 29 1.32 25.37 3.58
CA PRO A 29 2.67 25.95 3.67
C PRO A 29 3.46 25.56 4.92
N SER A 30 2.80 25.23 6.01
CA SER A 30 3.43 24.78 7.25
C SER A 30 3.85 23.32 7.24
N LEU A 31 3.36 22.53 6.29
CA LEU A 31 3.59 21.10 6.18
C LEU A 31 4.42 20.74 4.94
N LEU A 32 3.94 21.11 3.76
CA LEU A 32 4.58 20.89 2.45
C LEU A 32 5.20 19.50 2.27
N PHE A 33 4.40 18.44 2.54
CA PHE A 33 4.85 17.06 2.28
C PHE A 33 4.87 16.79 0.77
N ASN A 34 5.86 17.36 0.10
CA ASN A 34 6.02 17.32 -1.36
C ASN A 34 6.65 16.01 -1.88
N SER A 35 7.22 15.18 -1.00
CA SER A 35 7.85 13.92 -1.36
C SER A 35 7.18 12.73 -0.67
N LEU A 36 6.54 11.84 -1.47
CA LEU A 36 6.18 10.50 -1.05
C LEU A 36 7.39 9.60 -1.28
N GLN A 37 8.06 9.19 -0.21
CA GLN A 37 9.29 8.40 -0.31
C GLN A 37 9.03 6.91 -0.47
N CYS A 38 8.00 6.40 0.19
CA CYS A 38 7.63 5.00 0.15
C CYS A 38 6.12 4.84 0.40
N GLN A 39 5.54 3.87 -0.27
CA GLN A 39 4.24 3.31 0.07
C GLN A 39 4.35 1.80 0.05
N MET A 40 3.79 1.13 1.04
CA MET A 40 3.78 -0.33 1.13
C MET A 40 2.46 -0.83 1.69
N GLY A 41 2.10 -2.05 1.30
CA GLY A 41 0.99 -2.78 1.89
C GLY A 41 1.48 -3.86 2.84
N ILE A 42 0.71 -4.13 3.88
CA ILE A 42 1.00 -5.17 4.87
C ILE A 42 -0.28 -5.92 5.18
N ASP A 43 -0.21 -7.25 5.20
CA ASP A 43 -1.26 -8.08 5.77
C ASP A 43 -1.01 -8.22 7.29
N MET A 44 -1.84 -7.57 8.08
CA MET A 44 -1.76 -7.59 9.55
C MET A 44 -2.29 -8.90 10.16
N GLY A 45 -2.98 -9.72 9.36
CA GLY A 45 -3.79 -10.82 9.87
C GLY A 45 -5.18 -10.33 10.33
N GLU A 46 -5.99 -11.22 10.90
CA GLU A 46 -7.32 -10.89 11.47
C GLU A 46 -8.22 -10.08 10.51
N ASP A 47 -8.18 -10.40 9.22
CA ASP A 47 -8.94 -9.73 8.16
C ASP A 47 -8.55 -8.25 7.92
N ILE A 48 -7.36 -7.81 8.32
CA ILE A 48 -6.90 -6.43 8.19
C ILE A 48 -5.73 -6.34 7.21
N LEU A 49 -5.89 -5.50 6.19
CA LEU A 49 -4.80 -5.00 5.36
C LEU A 49 -4.49 -3.55 5.74
N GLU A 50 -3.20 -3.22 5.75
CA GLU A 50 -2.73 -1.87 6.09
C GLU A 50 -1.89 -1.31 4.95
N SER A 51 -2.20 -0.08 4.50
CA SER A 51 -1.34 0.68 3.60
C SER A 51 -0.60 1.75 4.39
N ARG A 52 0.72 1.79 4.25
CA ARG A 52 1.62 2.75 4.91
C ARG A 52 2.22 3.69 3.88
N TYR A 53 2.29 4.95 4.26
CA TYR A 53 2.82 6.03 3.43
C TYR A 53 3.86 6.79 4.22
N ASN A 54 5.07 6.91 3.69
CA ASN A 54 6.15 7.68 4.29
C ASN A 54 6.41 8.93 3.47
N PHE A 55 6.22 10.07 4.10
CA PHE A 55 6.37 11.39 3.49
C PHE A 55 7.58 12.14 4.06
N HIS A 56 8.15 12.97 3.22
CA HIS A 56 9.16 13.93 3.59
C HIS A 56 8.83 15.32 3.02
N SER A 57 8.97 16.34 3.82
CA SER A 57 8.97 17.72 3.37
C SER A 57 10.39 18.16 3.08
N MET A 58 10.71 18.41 1.81
CA MET A 58 12.04 18.88 1.42
C MET A 58 12.31 20.33 1.84
N GLU A 59 11.25 21.11 2.10
CA GLU A 59 11.36 22.51 2.55
C GLU A 59 11.63 22.61 4.06
N HIS A 60 10.95 21.76 4.84
CA HIS A 60 11.00 21.84 6.31
C HIS A 60 11.82 20.72 6.97
N ASP A 61 12.34 19.79 6.16
CA ASP A 61 13.14 18.63 6.61
C ASP A 61 12.47 17.84 7.76
N HIS A 62 11.17 17.58 7.61
CA HIS A 62 10.43 16.75 8.54
C HIS A 62 9.76 15.56 7.86
N TYR A 63 9.45 14.52 8.62
CA TYR A 63 8.92 13.24 8.16
C TYR A 63 7.56 12.97 8.78
N LEU A 64 6.72 12.27 8.03
CA LEU A 64 5.40 11.82 8.47
C LEU A 64 5.14 10.41 7.94
N GLU A 65 4.69 9.52 8.82
CA GLU A 65 4.13 8.23 8.42
C GLU A 65 2.62 8.22 8.63
N ILE A 66 1.89 7.84 7.59
CA ILE A 66 0.43 7.65 7.63
C ILE A 66 0.13 6.18 7.39
N ARG A 67 -0.79 5.64 8.20
CA ARG A 67 -1.28 4.27 8.11
C ARG A 67 -2.78 4.25 7.91
N ILE A 68 -3.23 3.47 6.93
CA ILE A 68 -4.66 3.30 6.61
C ILE A 68 -4.96 1.82 6.66
N ARG A 69 -5.93 1.44 7.50
CA ARG A 69 -6.40 0.07 7.65
C ARG A 69 -7.72 -0.11 6.95
N VAL A 70 -7.86 -1.23 6.26
CA VAL A 70 -9.07 -1.66 5.58
C VAL A 70 -9.32 -3.14 5.86
N SER A 71 -10.58 -3.56 5.77
CA SER A 71 -10.89 -4.99 5.82
C SER A 71 -10.41 -5.68 4.54
N ARG A 72 -9.92 -6.92 4.67
CA ARG A 72 -9.51 -7.73 3.52
C ARG A 72 -10.67 -8.00 2.54
N SER A 73 -11.90 -8.05 3.06
CA SER A 73 -13.11 -8.28 2.28
C SER A 73 -13.59 -7.04 1.50
N ASP A 74 -13.19 -5.83 1.92
CA ASP A 74 -13.49 -4.56 1.23
C ASP A 74 -12.25 -3.64 1.30
N ALA A 75 -11.19 -4.08 0.66
CA ALA A 75 -9.87 -3.43 0.69
C ALA A 75 -9.80 -2.28 -0.30
N LYS A 76 -10.50 -1.16 -0.01
CA LYS A 76 -10.53 0.03 -0.87
C LYS A 76 -9.92 1.23 -0.18
N ILE A 77 -9.02 1.92 -0.88
CA ILE A 77 -8.37 3.15 -0.42
C ILE A 77 -8.39 4.14 -1.59
N PRO A 78 -8.76 5.42 -1.41
CA PRO A 78 -8.63 6.41 -2.46
C PRO A 78 -7.19 6.55 -2.94
N SER A 79 -7.00 6.54 -4.26
CA SER A 79 -5.69 6.75 -4.89
C SER A 79 -5.19 8.16 -4.67
N VAL A 80 -3.89 8.30 -4.43
CA VAL A 80 -3.19 9.58 -4.32
C VAL A 80 -2.17 9.81 -5.45
N GLU A 81 -2.25 9.04 -6.53
CA GLU A 81 -1.37 9.17 -7.69
C GLU A 81 -1.45 10.54 -8.39
N GLN A 82 -2.58 11.24 -8.22
CA GLN A 82 -2.77 12.59 -8.73
C GLN A 82 -2.12 13.66 -7.84
N VAL A 83 -1.83 13.33 -6.58
CA VAL A 83 -1.15 14.20 -5.62
C VAL A 83 0.36 13.98 -5.69
N TRP A 84 0.79 12.73 -5.60
CA TRP A 84 2.19 12.32 -5.76
C TRP A 84 2.31 11.30 -6.89
N ARG A 85 2.92 11.71 -7.97
CA ARG A 85 3.01 10.88 -9.19
C ARG A 85 3.66 9.51 -8.98
N ILE A 86 4.59 9.41 -8.04
CA ILE A 86 5.26 8.16 -7.70
C ILE A 86 4.31 7.12 -7.10
N ALA A 87 3.20 7.55 -6.50
CA ALA A 87 2.20 6.65 -5.94
C ALA A 87 1.59 5.70 -6.97
N ASP A 88 1.52 6.10 -8.26
CA ASP A 88 1.08 5.25 -9.37
C ASP A 88 1.72 3.84 -9.29
N TRP A 89 3.05 3.77 -9.17
CA TRP A 89 3.79 2.52 -9.13
C TRP A 89 3.61 1.77 -7.81
N PHE A 90 3.67 2.46 -6.69
CA PHE A 90 3.49 1.86 -5.37
C PHE A 90 2.09 1.29 -5.17
N GLU A 91 1.06 2.01 -5.62
CA GLU A 91 -0.34 1.55 -5.54
C GLU A 91 -0.57 0.31 -6.40
N ARG A 92 0.00 0.26 -7.59
CA ARG A 92 -0.06 -0.91 -8.47
C ARG A 92 0.67 -2.12 -7.87
N GLU A 93 1.85 -1.93 -7.26
CA GLU A 93 2.57 -3.00 -6.58
C GLU A 93 1.76 -3.55 -5.40
N THR A 94 1.22 -2.67 -4.57
CA THR A 94 0.40 -3.06 -3.41
C THR A 94 -0.89 -3.75 -3.84
N TYR A 95 -1.52 -3.27 -4.91
CA TYR A 95 -2.66 -3.95 -5.53
C TYR A 95 -2.27 -5.34 -6.02
N ASP A 96 -1.17 -5.47 -6.75
CA ASP A 96 -0.72 -6.73 -7.32
C ASP A 96 -0.40 -7.79 -6.25
N MET A 97 0.20 -7.38 -5.15
CA MET A 97 0.65 -8.30 -4.10
C MET A 97 -0.41 -8.61 -3.05
N LEU A 98 -1.27 -7.65 -2.71
CA LEU A 98 -2.21 -7.74 -1.59
C LEU A 98 -3.69 -7.55 -1.98
N GLY A 99 -3.96 -7.04 -3.18
CA GLY A 99 -5.31 -6.78 -3.65
C GLY A 99 -5.99 -5.61 -2.95
N ILE A 100 -5.24 -4.60 -2.53
CA ILE A 100 -5.80 -3.32 -2.09
C ILE A 100 -6.19 -2.53 -3.35
N GLU A 101 -7.48 -2.25 -3.51
CA GLU A 101 -8.00 -1.47 -4.64
C GLU A 101 -7.84 0.02 -4.37
N TYR A 102 -7.03 0.71 -5.17
CA TYR A 102 -6.87 2.16 -5.09
C TYR A 102 -7.88 2.85 -5.98
N THR A 103 -8.99 3.29 -5.37
CA THR A 103 -10.12 3.87 -6.11
C THR A 103 -9.75 5.21 -6.75
N GLY A 104 -10.10 5.38 -8.02
CA GLY A 104 -9.73 6.58 -8.79
C GLY A 104 -8.33 6.56 -9.39
N HIS A 105 -7.57 5.49 -9.21
CA HIS A 105 -6.32 5.28 -9.93
C HIS A 105 -6.59 5.12 -11.43
N ARG A 106 -5.84 5.81 -12.28
CA ARG A 106 -6.09 5.86 -13.74
C ARG A 106 -5.80 4.56 -14.50
N ASP A 107 -4.90 3.69 -13.96
CA ASP A 107 -4.45 2.45 -14.64
C ASP A 107 -4.07 1.39 -13.60
N LEU A 108 -5.02 1.01 -12.74
CA LEU A 108 -4.81 0.01 -11.69
C LEU A 108 -4.81 -1.39 -12.29
N ARG A 109 -3.63 -1.91 -12.59
CA ARG A 109 -3.39 -3.26 -13.11
C ARG A 109 -2.14 -3.85 -12.48
N ARG A 110 -1.98 -5.16 -12.59
CA ARG A 110 -0.78 -5.85 -12.11
C ARG A 110 0.49 -5.28 -12.74
N ILE A 111 1.60 -5.36 -12.02
CA ILE A 111 2.90 -4.81 -12.43
C ILE A 111 4.04 -5.83 -12.30
N LEU A 112 3.98 -6.72 -11.31
CA LEU A 112 5.01 -7.73 -11.04
C LEU A 112 4.59 -9.10 -11.55
N LEU A 113 3.31 -9.44 -11.41
CA LEU A 113 2.77 -10.72 -11.86
C LEU A 113 2.07 -10.58 -13.21
N PRO A 114 1.93 -11.70 -13.97
CA PRO A 114 1.12 -11.73 -15.17
C PRO A 114 -0.34 -11.34 -14.88
N ASP A 115 -1.03 -10.75 -15.87
CA ASP A 115 -2.40 -10.26 -15.71
C ASP A 115 -3.40 -11.36 -15.34
N ASP A 116 -3.13 -12.59 -15.74
CA ASP A 116 -3.96 -13.78 -15.50
C ASP A 116 -3.54 -14.56 -14.24
N TRP A 117 -2.63 -14.03 -13.43
CA TRP A 117 -2.25 -14.66 -12.16
C TRP A 117 -3.39 -14.63 -11.16
N GLU A 118 -3.68 -15.77 -10.54
CA GLU A 118 -4.74 -15.92 -9.54
C GLU A 118 -4.23 -15.66 -8.11
N GLY A 119 -5.00 -14.82 -7.39
CA GLY A 119 -4.74 -14.51 -5.99
C GLY A 119 -3.72 -13.39 -5.76
N TRP A 120 -3.36 -13.22 -4.49
CA TRP A 120 -2.56 -12.13 -3.94
C TRP A 120 -1.40 -12.68 -3.12
N PRO A 121 -0.20 -12.82 -3.66
CA PRO A 121 0.88 -13.63 -3.08
C PRO A 121 1.37 -13.20 -1.70
N LEU A 122 1.23 -11.94 -1.33
CA LEU A 122 1.67 -11.46 -0.01
C LEU A 122 0.57 -11.49 1.06
N ARG A 123 -0.63 -11.97 0.73
CA ARG A 123 -1.64 -12.27 1.76
C ARG A 123 -1.27 -13.52 2.53
N LYS A 124 -1.49 -13.51 3.84
CA LYS A 124 -1.23 -14.66 4.72
C LYS A 124 -2.12 -15.88 4.46
N ASP A 125 -3.27 -15.67 3.82
CA ASP A 125 -4.21 -16.72 3.40
C ASP A 125 -4.00 -17.17 1.96
N TYR A 126 -2.97 -16.67 1.27
CA TYR A 126 -2.67 -17.06 -0.11
C TYR A 126 -2.27 -18.52 -0.22
N GLN A 127 -2.85 -19.20 -1.20
CA GLN A 127 -2.49 -20.56 -1.58
C GLN A 127 -1.89 -20.55 -2.99
N GLU A 128 -0.69 -21.06 -3.10
CA GLU A 128 -0.01 -21.14 -4.40
C GLU A 128 -0.77 -22.07 -5.36
N GLN A 129 -0.85 -21.64 -6.61
CA GLN A 129 -1.36 -22.49 -7.69
C GLN A 129 -0.44 -23.71 -7.86
N GLU A 130 -1.02 -24.88 -8.14
CA GLU A 130 -0.20 -26.08 -8.43
C GLU A 130 0.45 -26.02 -9.81
N THR A 131 -0.24 -25.40 -10.76
CA THR A 131 0.25 -25.24 -12.14
C THR A 131 -0.09 -23.87 -12.68
N TYR A 132 0.81 -23.35 -13.52
CA TYR A 132 0.58 -22.12 -14.31
C TYR A 132 0.91 -22.41 -15.78
N HIS A 133 -0.06 -22.22 -16.68
CA HIS A 133 0.06 -22.55 -18.12
C HIS A 133 0.60 -23.96 -18.39
N GLY A 134 0.20 -24.94 -17.56
CA GLY A 134 0.64 -26.34 -17.69
C GLY A 134 2.03 -26.62 -17.11
N ILE A 135 2.69 -25.62 -16.54
CA ILE A 135 3.99 -25.76 -15.86
C ILE A 135 3.73 -25.89 -14.36
N VAL A 136 4.32 -26.89 -13.73
CA VAL A 136 4.23 -27.08 -12.28
C VAL A 136 4.95 -25.93 -11.57
N VAL A 137 4.21 -25.22 -10.69
CA VAL A 137 4.80 -24.19 -9.83
C VAL A 137 5.55 -24.91 -8.69
N PRO A 138 6.87 -24.79 -8.58
CA PRO A 138 7.61 -25.47 -7.54
C PRO A 138 7.25 -24.86 -6.17
N LYS A 139 6.76 -25.67 -5.25
CA LYS A 139 6.59 -25.25 -3.87
C LYS A 139 7.97 -24.96 -3.27
N ILE A 140 8.14 -23.79 -2.67
CA ILE A 140 9.35 -23.46 -1.93
C ILE A 140 9.45 -24.49 -0.81
N LYS A 141 10.52 -25.32 -0.82
CA LYS A 141 10.82 -26.21 0.31
C LYS A 141 11.12 -25.35 1.51
N GLU A 142 10.42 -25.59 2.61
CA GLU A 142 10.76 -24.98 3.90
C GLU A 142 12.19 -25.45 4.27
N GLY A 143 13.11 -24.52 4.33
CA GLY A 143 14.48 -24.73 4.75
C GLY A 143 15.49 -24.75 3.58
N TRP A 144 16.55 -24.03 3.75
CA TRP A 144 17.79 -24.20 3.00
C TRP A 144 18.57 -25.34 3.71
N ASP A 145 18.38 -26.58 3.25
CA ASP A 145 19.25 -27.70 3.62
C ASP A 145 20.49 -27.72 2.72
#